data_a34273d9b395bbe2855ceb5484f8f54e
#
_entry.id   a34273d9b395bbe2855ceb5484f8f54e
#
_cell.length_a   1.000
_cell.length_b   1.000
_cell.length_c   1.000
_cell.angle_alpha   90.00
_cell.angle_beta   90.00
_cell.angle_gamma   90.00
#
_symmetry.space_group_name_H-M   'P 1'
#
loop_
_entity.id
_entity.type
_entity.pdbx_description
1 polymer ?
#
loop_
_entity_poly.entity_id
_entity_poly.type
_entity_poly.pdbx_seq_one_letter_code
_entity_poly.pdbx_strand_id
1 'polypeptide(L)'
;MNMSDRKLAQSVRRGRFLATAPGWRASDARVNPRVAIGSIIAMWLLYFLITTGLGMLAGELDQWELLSRRAIVVAAGILCTFVLYQLLQRSQPQSFGARLAAAMGMAIPLVLIYAVINLSVFYHFMPLEDSAKSIAEMRSKFPESWLVMLILDSSIRWYFFFAVWAALYVAFGYANEMHAVERRADSYRIEAQNAQLRALHYQVNPHFLFNTLNSLSTLVLKGSKAEAETMIMNLASFLRSSLAVDPEQLVSLDEEIALQRLYLDIEQTRFPDRLHVEVSMPKDLEHACVPVLILQPIIENAIKYGVAPSKGTIAIRLTASAEYGLLVLRVENDIDPKAPVPPSGTGLGLGNVRERLLTRYGPAAGCEWGKSDDGGFFVSLWLPLAQQGC
;
A
#
# COMPACT_ATOMS: atom_id res chain seq x y z
N MET A 1 -16.10 -17.01 -15.12
CA MET A 1 -16.10 -15.98 -14.05
C MET A 1 -16.48 -16.67 -12.77
N ASN A 2 -15.49 -16.94 -11.91
CA ASN A 2 -15.60 -17.83 -10.76
C ASN A 2 -16.35 -17.14 -9.61
N MET A 3 -16.95 -17.91 -8.69
CA MET A 3 -17.75 -17.41 -7.55
C MET A 3 -16.92 -16.49 -6.61
N SER A 4 -15.60 -16.64 -6.63
CA SER A 4 -14.62 -15.76 -5.97
C SER A 4 -14.61 -14.33 -6.55
N ASP A 5 -14.65 -14.20 -7.88
CA ASP A 5 -14.62 -12.90 -8.58
C ASP A 5 -15.90 -12.08 -8.36
N ARG A 6 -17.04 -12.76 -8.20
CA ARG A 6 -18.31 -12.10 -7.86
C ARG A 6 -18.33 -11.57 -6.43
N LYS A 7 -17.71 -12.27 -5.49
CA LYS A 7 -17.60 -11.81 -4.10
C LYS A 7 -16.61 -10.63 -3.99
N LEU A 8 -15.52 -10.64 -4.74
CA LEU A 8 -14.57 -9.52 -4.82
C LEU A 8 -15.22 -8.27 -5.44
N ALA A 9 -15.93 -8.43 -6.55
CA ALA A 9 -16.64 -7.33 -7.22
C ALA A 9 -17.79 -6.75 -6.36
N GLN A 10 -18.46 -7.57 -5.54
CA GLN A 10 -19.49 -7.11 -4.61
C GLN A 10 -18.90 -6.43 -3.38
N SER A 11 -17.70 -6.82 -2.91
CA SER A 11 -17.02 -6.19 -1.77
C SER A 11 -16.47 -4.82 -2.15
N VAL A 12 -15.96 -4.66 -3.38
CA VAL A 12 -15.52 -3.38 -3.95
C VAL A 12 -16.70 -2.40 -4.12
N ARG A 13 -17.88 -2.89 -4.56
CA ARG A 13 -19.11 -2.07 -4.64
C ARG A 13 -19.68 -1.64 -3.28
N ARG A 14 -19.38 -2.35 -2.20
CA ARG A 14 -19.92 -2.07 -0.86
C ARG A 14 -19.02 -1.19 0.04
N GLY A 15 -17.90 -0.69 -0.45
CA GLY A 15 -17.01 0.18 0.36
C GLY A 15 -16.43 -0.48 1.63
N ARG A 16 -16.65 -1.79 1.83
CA ARG A 16 -16.18 -2.53 3.02
C ARG A 16 -14.66 -2.78 3.04
N PHE A 17 -14.00 -2.67 1.89
CA PHE A 17 -12.55 -2.89 1.80
C PHE A 17 -11.73 -1.79 2.51
N LEU A 18 -12.30 -0.60 2.66
CA LEU A 18 -11.62 0.53 3.30
C LEU A 18 -11.60 0.44 4.85
N ALA A 19 -12.48 -0.39 5.42
CA ALA A 19 -12.64 -0.48 6.88
C ALA A 19 -11.73 -1.52 7.57
N THR A 20 -11.03 -2.38 6.80
CA THR A 20 -10.25 -3.51 7.34
C THR A 20 -8.74 -3.39 7.18
N ALA A 21 -8.23 -2.32 6.58
CA ALA A 21 -6.78 -2.07 6.50
C ALA A 21 -6.23 -1.72 7.90
N PRO A 22 -5.17 -2.40 8.37
CA PRO A 22 -4.57 -2.09 9.66
C PRO A 22 -4.07 -0.64 9.67
N GLY A 23 -4.56 0.16 10.64
CA GLY A 23 -4.14 1.56 10.82
C GLY A 23 -5.14 2.62 10.35
N TRP A 24 -6.27 2.25 9.71
CA TRP A 24 -7.28 3.23 9.32
C TRP A 24 -8.17 3.65 10.48
N ARG A 25 -8.12 4.92 10.83
CA ARG A 25 -9.14 5.54 11.68
C ARG A 25 -10.08 6.33 10.78
N ALA A 26 -11.39 6.06 10.88
CA ALA A 26 -12.43 6.81 10.17
C ALA A 26 -12.38 8.34 10.47
N SER A 27 -11.60 8.75 11.46
CA SER A 27 -11.32 10.14 11.82
C SER A 27 -10.49 10.89 10.76
N ASP A 28 -9.66 10.21 9.96
CA ASP A 28 -8.68 10.87 9.09
C ASP A 28 -9.31 11.45 7.80
N ALA A 29 -10.52 10.98 7.46
CA ALA A 29 -11.29 11.47 6.31
C ALA A 29 -12.34 12.54 6.68
N ARG A 30 -12.52 12.86 7.98
CA ARG A 30 -13.53 13.84 8.42
C ARG A 30 -13.00 15.26 8.28
N VAL A 31 -13.91 16.19 7.98
CA VAL A 31 -13.59 17.62 8.03
C VAL A 31 -13.16 17.96 9.47
N ASN A 32 -12.02 18.63 9.59
CA ASN A 32 -11.52 19.04 10.90
C ASN A 32 -12.60 19.85 11.65
N PRO A 33 -12.98 19.47 12.88
CA PRO A 33 -14.02 20.15 13.65
C PRO A 33 -13.79 21.66 13.79
N ARG A 34 -12.53 22.09 13.92
CA ARG A 34 -12.17 23.51 14.00
C ARG A 34 -12.50 24.26 12.71
N VAL A 35 -12.30 23.64 11.56
CA VAL A 35 -12.62 24.22 10.24
C VAL A 35 -14.14 24.29 10.06
N ALA A 36 -14.86 23.24 10.41
CA ALA A 36 -16.32 23.22 10.33
C ALA A 36 -16.97 24.27 11.24
N ILE A 37 -16.57 24.33 12.49
CA ILE A 37 -17.10 25.33 13.45
C ILE A 37 -16.69 26.74 13.03
N GLY A 38 -15.43 26.92 12.62
CA GLY A 38 -14.94 28.21 12.13
C GLY A 38 -15.72 28.70 10.90
N SER A 39 -16.08 27.81 9.96
CA SER A 39 -16.88 28.16 8.79
C SER A 39 -18.32 28.55 9.16
N ILE A 40 -18.94 27.90 10.16
CA ILE A 40 -20.27 28.30 10.67
C ILE A 40 -20.20 29.71 11.21
N ILE A 41 -19.25 29.97 12.11
CA ILE A 41 -19.11 31.30 12.75
C ILE A 41 -18.82 32.37 11.69
N ALA A 42 -17.89 32.11 10.79
CA ALA A 42 -17.50 33.04 9.73
C ALA A 42 -18.68 33.38 8.80
N MET A 43 -19.49 32.40 8.40
CA MET A 43 -20.67 32.60 7.55
C MET A 43 -21.70 33.49 8.22
N TRP A 44 -22.03 33.23 9.50
CA TRP A 44 -23.01 34.00 10.21
C TRP A 44 -22.52 35.39 10.60
N LEU A 45 -21.22 35.52 10.91
CA LEU A 45 -20.59 36.83 11.14
C LEU A 45 -20.60 37.69 9.87
N LEU A 46 -20.28 37.09 8.72
CA LEU A 46 -20.36 37.76 7.43
C LEU A 46 -21.78 38.25 7.13
N TYR A 47 -22.79 37.40 7.38
CA TYR A 47 -24.20 37.78 7.25
C TYR A 47 -24.53 38.98 8.17
N PHE A 48 -24.10 38.93 9.43
CA PHE A 48 -24.30 40.03 10.41
C PHE A 48 -23.66 41.34 9.92
N LEU A 49 -22.43 41.30 9.45
CA LEU A 49 -21.71 42.46 8.96
C LEU A 49 -22.37 43.09 7.72
N ILE A 50 -22.73 42.23 6.74
CA ILE A 50 -23.37 42.66 5.51
C ILE A 50 -24.74 43.33 5.82
N THR A 51 -25.58 42.67 6.60
CA THR A 51 -26.92 43.20 6.92
C THR A 51 -26.87 44.46 7.77
N THR A 52 -25.91 44.58 8.66
CA THR A 52 -25.69 45.78 9.45
C THR A 52 -25.15 46.92 8.59
N GLY A 53 -24.17 46.64 7.71
CA GLY A 53 -23.63 47.64 6.79
C GLY A 53 -24.66 48.18 5.78
N LEU A 54 -25.49 47.28 5.24
CA LEU A 54 -26.60 47.71 4.36
C LEU A 54 -27.63 48.54 5.08
N GLY A 55 -28.01 48.21 6.32
CA GLY A 55 -28.90 49.03 7.11
C GLY A 55 -28.35 50.41 7.44
N MET A 56 -27.06 50.53 7.72
CA MET A 56 -26.38 51.82 7.89
C MET A 56 -26.41 52.67 6.62
N LEU A 57 -26.16 52.06 5.46
CA LEU A 57 -26.22 52.75 4.17
C LEU A 57 -27.63 53.17 3.79
N ALA A 58 -28.64 52.41 4.19
CA ALA A 58 -30.04 52.73 3.94
C ALA A 58 -30.58 53.86 4.85
N GLY A 59 -29.80 54.31 5.84
CA GLY A 59 -30.19 55.39 6.73
C GLY A 59 -31.29 55.00 7.77
N GLU A 60 -31.36 53.72 8.10
CA GLU A 60 -32.29 53.24 9.11
C GLU A 60 -32.02 53.92 10.48
N LEU A 61 -33.00 54.58 11.08
CA LEU A 61 -32.84 55.45 12.25
C LEU A 61 -32.59 54.67 13.56
N ASP A 62 -33.08 53.41 13.67
CA ASP A 62 -33.01 52.62 14.91
C ASP A 62 -31.95 51.51 14.90
N GLN A 63 -30.72 51.86 14.50
CA GLN A 63 -29.64 50.90 14.34
C GLN A 63 -29.34 50.07 15.60
N TRP A 64 -29.43 50.64 16.81
CA TRP A 64 -29.17 49.92 18.06
C TRP A 64 -30.20 48.83 18.37
N GLU A 65 -31.45 49.09 18.08
CA GLU A 65 -32.51 48.10 18.24
C GLU A 65 -32.36 46.97 17.20
N LEU A 66 -32.08 47.32 15.95
CA LEU A 66 -31.82 46.36 14.89
C LEU A 66 -30.61 45.52 15.17
N LEU A 67 -29.53 46.06 15.75
CA LEU A 67 -28.30 45.35 16.08
C LEU A 67 -28.58 44.22 17.09
N SER A 68 -29.37 44.50 18.15
CA SER A 68 -29.74 43.51 19.17
C SER A 68 -30.55 42.35 18.55
N ARG A 69 -31.51 42.64 17.68
CA ARG A 69 -32.35 41.66 16.99
C ARG A 69 -31.50 40.81 16.03
N ARG A 70 -30.64 41.44 15.24
CA ARG A 70 -29.69 40.75 14.35
C ARG A 70 -28.75 39.82 15.14
N ALA A 71 -28.25 40.24 16.27
CA ALA A 71 -27.41 39.42 17.15
C ALA A 71 -28.12 38.15 17.63
N ILE A 72 -29.39 38.27 18.06
CA ILE A 72 -30.19 37.13 18.53
C ILE A 72 -30.42 36.12 17.40
N VAL A 73 -30.83 36.58 16.21
CA VAL A 73 -31.08 35.66 15.09
C VAL A 73 -29.81 35.04 14.55
N VAL A 74 -28.68 35.74 14.57
CA VAL A 74 -27.35 35.18 14.21
C VAL A 74 -26.96 34.10 15.19
N ALA A 75 -27.13 34.31 16.51
CA ALA A 75 -26.87 33.29 17.51
C ALA A 75 -27.75 32.05 17.33
N ALA A 76 -29.05 32.23 17.05
CA ALA A 76 -29.95 31.14 16.71
C ALA A 76 -29.53 30.39 15.43
N GLY A 77 -29.11 31.14 14.43
CA GLY A 77 -28.59 30.57 13.16
C GLY A 77 -27.33 29.75 13.35
N ILE A 78 -26.36 30.24 14.13
CA ILE A 78 -25.16 29.50 14.52
C ILE A 78 -25.57 28.20 15.20
N LEU A 79 -26.49 28.23 16.15
CA LEU A 79 -26.97 27.06 16.87
C LEU A 79 -27.66 26.04 15.95
N CYS A 80 -28.56 26.47 15.08
CA CYS A 80 -29.22 25.59 14.10
C CYS A 80 -28.24 24.98 13.13
N THR A 81 -27.27 25.75 12.61
CA THR A 81 -26.22 25.21 11.71
C THR A 81 -25.28 24.25 12.44
N PHE A 82 -24.99 24.50 13.71
CA PHE A 82 -24.20 23.58 14.54
C PHE A 82 -24.96 22.26 14.79
N VAL A 83 -26.27 22.31 15.02
CA VAL A 83 -27.11 21.10 15.12
C VAL A 83 -27.08 20.35 13.80
N LEU A 84 -27.22 21.03 12.65
CA LEU A 84 -27.10 20.43 11.33
C LEU A 84 -25.73 19.72 11.16
N TYR A 85 -24.65 20.38 11.54
CA TYR A 85 -23.30 19.79 11.55
C TYR A 85 -23.24 18.50 12.38
N GLN A 86 -23.81 18.49 13.59
CA GLN A 86 -23.83 17.29 14.44
C GLN A 86 -24.65 16.15 13.83
N LEU A 87 -25.77 16.46 13.19
CA LEU A 87 -26.58 15.45 12.47
C LEU A 87 -25.82 14.87 11.27
N LEU A 88 -25.16 15.71 10.49
CA LEU A 88 -24.34 15.28 9.36
C LEU A 88 -23.15 14.41 9.78
N GLN A 89 -22.54 14.69 10.93
CA GLN A 89 -21.47 13.83 11.47
C GLN A 89 -21.95 12.42 11.83
N ARG A 90 -23.18 12.30 12.32
CA ARG A 90 -23.77 11.00 12.71
C ARG A 90 -24.30 10.23 11.51
N SER A 91 -24.74 10.92 10.46
CA SER A 91 -25.25 10.32 9.23
C SER A 91 -24.09 10.09 8.26
N GLN A 92 -23.77 8.82 7.94
CA GLN A 92 -22.70 8.45 7.00
C GLN A 92 -23.25 7.64 5.82
N PRO A 93 -24.00 8.24 4.88
CA PRO A 93 -24.38 7.57 3.65
C PRO A 93 -23.12 7.26 2.79
N GLN A 94 -23.17 6.15 2.04
CA GLN A 94 -22.00 5.62 1.33
C GLN A 94 -21.64 6.39 0.05
N SER A 95 -22.54 7.19 -0.51
CA SER A 95 -22.30 7.92 -1.76
C SER A 95 -22.43 9.43 -1.55
N PHE A 96 -21.71 10.21 -2.37
CA PHE A 96 -21.78 11.67 -2.37
C PHE A 96 -23.22 12.19 -2.53
N GLY A 97 -23.96 11.66 -3.53
CA GLY A 97 -25.34 12.06 -3.78
C GLY A 97 -26.28 11.79 -2.58
N ALA A 98 -26.12 10.64 -1.91
CA ALA A 98 -26.90 10.30 -0.74
C ALA A 98 -26.54 11.20 0.47
N ARG A 99 -25.27 11.57 0.64
CA ARG A 99 -24.82 12.53 1.68
C ARG A 99 -25.41 13.92 1.42
N LEU A 100 -25.39 14.36 0.18
CA LEU A 100 -25.96 15.65 -0.22
C LEU A 100 -27.49 15.67 -0.02
N ALA A 101 -28.20 14.64 -0.46
CA ALA A 101 -29.64 14.50 -0.27
C ALA A 101 -30.03 14.47 1.23
N ALA A 102 -29.28 13.74 2.04
CA ALA A 102 -29.48 13.72 3.48
C ALA A 102 -29.24 15.10 4.11
N ALA A 103 -28.18 15.81 3.67
CA ALA A 103 -27.89 17.16 4.16
C ALA A 103 -29.00 18.15 3.82
N MET A 104 -29.53 18.11 2.60
CA MET A 104 -30.66 18.92 2.15
C MET A 104 -31.93 18.61 2.95
N GLY A 105 -32.24 17.32 3.15
CA GLY A 105 -33.41 16.90 3.94
C GLY A 105 -33.31 17.28 5.42
N MET A 106 -32.15 17.13 6.06
CA MET A 106 -31.93 17.50 7.46
C MET A 106 -31.96 19.01 7.68
N ALA A 107 -31.67 19.83 6.68
CA ALA A 107 -31.78 21.28 6.76
C ALA A 107 -33.23 21.75 6.88
N ILE A 108 -34.22 21.06 6.30
CA ILE A 108 -35.63 21.50 6.27
C ILE A 108 -36.20 21.79 7.67
N PRO A 109 -36.18 20.82 8.61
CA PRO A 109 -36.75 21.07 9.94
C PRO A 109 -36.03 22.20 10.71
N LEU A 110 -34.70 22.30 10.53
CA LEU A 110 -33.90 23.33 11.20
C LEU A 110 -34.18 24.72 10.63
N VAL A 111 -34.41 24.83 9.34
CA VAL A 111 -34.80 26.07 8.66
C VAL A 111 -36.21 26.53 9.12
N LEU A 112 -37.15 25.59 9.26
CA LEU A 112 -38.50 25.91 9.81
C LEU A 112 -38.38 26.45 11.22
N ILE A 113 -37.60 25.81 12.08
CA ILE A 113 -37.37 26.30 13.46
C ILE A 113 -36.72 27.71 13.43
N TYR A 114 -35.69 27.87 12.60
CA TYR A 114 -35.01 29.15 12.46
C TYR A 114 -35.95 30.26 11.92
N ALA A 115 -36.77 29.94 10.91
CA ALA A 115 -37.75 30.88 10.37
C ALA A 115 -38.75 31.35 11.44
N VAL A 116 -39.25 30.44 12.28
CA VAL A 116 -40.15 30.79 13.37
C VAL A 116 -39.42 31.69 14.39
N ILE A 117 -38.18 31.38 14.78
CA ILE A 117 -37.39 32.23 15.69
C ILE A 117 -37.18 33.62 15.08
N ASN A 118 -36.75 33.67 13.82
CA ASN A 118 -36.50 34.91 13.11
C ASN A 118 -37.77 35.81 13.06
N LEU A 119 -38.90 35.20 12.64
CA LEU A 119 -40.18 35.92 12.62
C LEU A 119 -40.63 36.37 14.02
N SER A 120 -40.45 35.52 15.03
CA SER A 120 -40.82 35.91 16.42
C SER A 120 -40.00 37.10 16.90
N VAL A 121 -38.70 37.17 16.62
CA VAL A 121 -37.83 38.27 17.03
C VAL A 121 -38.22 39.58 16.34
N PHE A 122 -38.44 39.55 15.03
CA PHE A 122 -38.69 40.78 14.24
C PHE A 122 -40.16 41.23 14.25
N TYR A 123 -41.12 40.34 14.49
CA TYR A 123 -42.55 40.65 14.34
C TYR A 123 -43.38 40.50 15.62
N HIS A 124 -42.92 39.73 16.61
CA HIS A 124 -43.69 39.52 17.84
C HIS A 124 -43.07 40.21 19.03
N PHE A 125 -41.78 39.94 19.32
CA PHE A 125 -41.15 40.48 20.55
C PHE A 125 -40.68 41.92 20.38
N MET A 126 -40.28 42.31 19.15
CA MET A 126 -39.73 43.62 18.84
C MET A 126 -40.23 44.10 17.45
N PRO A 127 -41.53 44.36 17.27
CA PRO A 127 -42.08 44.75 15.97
C PRO A 127 -41.57 46.13 15.54
N LEU A 128 -41.19 46.27 14.26
CA LEU A 128 -40.94 47.53 13.58
C LEU A 128 -42.27 48.03 13.04
N GLU A 129 -42.51 49.37 13.02
CA GLU A 129 -43.77 49.95 12.53
C GLU A 129 -44.11 49.53 11.10
N ASP A 130 -43.14 49.50 10.20
CA ASP A 130 -43.35 49.11 8.81
C ASP A 130 -43.61 47.58 8.66
N SER A 131 -43.02 46.77 9.52
CA SER A 131 -43.30 45.35 9.58
C SER A 131 -44.72 45.05 10.08
N ALA A 132 -45.17 45.80 11.05
CA ALA A 132 -46.52 45.69 11.57
C ALA A 132 -47.60 46.05 10.53
N LYS A 133 -47.37 47.08 9.70
CA LYS A 133 -48.24 47.46 8.58
C LYS A 133 -48.30 46.35 7.53
N SER A 134 -47.15 45.79 7.13
CA SER A 134 -47.05 44.69 6.13
C SER A 134 -47.82 43.44 6.59
N ILE A 135 -47.72 43.09 7.90
CA ILE A 135 -48.48 41.97 8.47
C ILE A 135 -49.97 42.25 8.47
N ALA A 136 -50.39 43.46 8.86
CA ALA A 136 -51.79 43.83 8.90
C ALA A 136 -52.43 43.73 7.48
N GLU A 137 -51.69 44.17 6.46
CA GLU A 137 -52.11 44.03 5.05
C GLU A 137 -52.19 42.55 4.62
N MET A 138 -51.19 41.73 4.90
CA MET A 138 -51.18 40.30 4.60
C MET A 138 -52.33 39.57 5.30
N ARG A 139 -52.55 39.88 6.59
CA ARG A 139 -53.65 39.30 7.38
C ARG A 139 -55.02 39.69 6.85
N SER A 140 -55.17 40.92 6.34
CA SER A 140 -56.43 41.33 5.70
C SER A 140 -56.70 40.61 4.38
N LYS A 141 -55.67 40.35 3.58
CA LYS A 141 -55.77 39.64 2.29
C LYS A 141 -55.94 38.12 2.46
N PHE A 142 -55.32 37.52 3.47
CA PHE A 142 -55.28 36.05 3.67
C PHE A 142 -55.55 35.68 5.12
N PRO A 143 -56.76 35.87 5.68
CA PRO A 143 -57.05 35.76 7.09
C PRO A 143 -56.68 34.44 7.74
N GLU A 144 -56.85 33.32 7.01
CA GLU A 144 -56.62 31.95 7.56
C GLU A 144 -55.21 31.44 7.30
N SER A 145 -54.47 31.95 6.27
CA SER A 145 -53.20 31.37 5.82
C SER A 145 -52.00 32.30 5.93
N TRP A 146 -52.19 33.57 6.35
CA TRP A 146 -51.12 34.57 6.40
C TRP A 146 -49.88 34.11 7.18
N LEU A 147 -50.06 33.41 8.31
CA LEU A 147 -48.98 32.95 9.15
C LEU A 147 -48.17 31.82 8.44
N VAL A 148 -48.90 30.87 7.83
CA VAL A 148 -48.28 29.79 7.09
C VAL A 148 -47.51 30.34 5.88
N MET A 149 -48.09 31.29 5.14
CA MET A 149 -47.42 31.93 4.02
C MET A 149 -46.13 32.67 4.45
N LEU A 150 -46.18 33.38 5.58
CA LEU A 150 -45.04 34.11 6.13
C LEU A 150 -43.91 33.17 6.55
N ILE A 151 -44.27 32.07 7.23
CA ILE A 151 -43.29 31.04 7.61
C ILE A 151 -42.68 30.37 6.38
N LEU A 152 -43.48 30.01 5.40
CA LEU A 152 -42.98 29.36 4.16
C LEU A 152 -42.05 30.28 3.37
N ASP A 153 -42.45 31.55 3.17
CA ASP A 153 -41.63 32.53 2.45
C ASP A 153 -40.29 32.76 3.19
N SER A 154 -40.31 32.92 4.50
CA SER A 154 -39.11 33.02 5.30
C SER A 154 -38.26 31.74 5.21
N SER A 155 -38.89 30.57 5.27
CA SER A 155 -38.19 29.29 5.21
C SER A 155 -37.51 29.08 3.87
N ILE A 156 -38.15 29.45 2.76
CA ILE A 156 -37.54 29.34 1.40
C ILE A 156 -36.26 30.18 1.34
N ARG A 157 -36.30 31.43 1.80
CA ARG A 157 -35.12 32.32 1.81
C ARG A 157 -33.96 31.76 2.63
N TRP A 158 -34.27 31.27 3.83
CA TRP A 158 -33.23 30.73 4.72
C TRP A 158 -32.74 29.33 4.32
N TYR A 159 -33.60 28.57 3.63
CA TYR A 159 -33.19 27.22 3.14
C TYR A 159 -31.94 27.27 2.27
N PHE A 160 -31.87 28.20 1.32
CA PHE A 160 -30.69 28.33 0.46
C PHE A 160 -29.44 28.65 1.27
N PHE A 161 -29.54 29.42 2.34
CA PHE A 161 -28.41 29.77 3.17
C PHE A 161 -27.84 28.54 3.93
N PHE A 162 -28.70 27.74 4.54
CA PHE A 162 -28.33 26.49 5.19
C PHE A 162 -27.87 25.43 4.17
N ALA A 163 -28.52 25.32 3.04
CA ALA A 163 -28.24 24.36 1.98
C ALA A 163 -26.84 24.59 1.36
N VAL A 164 -26.48 25.86 1.09
CA VAL A 164 -25.14 26.18 0.58
C VAL A 164 -24.06 25.78 1.57
N TRP A 165 -24.23 26.10 2.86
CA TRP A 165 -23.25 25.66 3.87
C TRP A 165 -23.17 24.13 3.96
N ALA A 166 -24.30 23.43 3.98
CA ALA A 166 -24.35 21.98 4.05
C ALA A 166 -23.71 21.32 2.81
N ALA A 167 -23.96 21.87 1.61
CA ALA A 167 -23.34 21.41 0.36
C ALA A 167 -21.82 21.58 0.38
N LEU A 168 -21.32 22.73 0.82
CA LEU A 168 -19.89 22.98 0.96
C LEU A 168 -19.27 22.03 1.98
N TYR A 169 -19.91 21.83 3.14
CA TYR A 169 -19.43 20.88 4.14
C TYR A 169 -19.30 19.46 3.59
N VAL A 170 -20.33 18.97 2.87
CA VAL A 170 -20.31 17.65 2.24
C VAL A 170 -19.24 17.57 1.15
N ALA A 171 -19.10 18.60 0.32
CA ALA A 171 -18.10 18.66 -0.74
C ALA A 171 -16.67 18.63 -0.19
N PHE A 172 -16.36 19.42 0.84
CA PHE A 172 -15.06 19.40 1.52
C PHE A 172 -14.77 18.05 2.17
N GLY A 173 -15.78 17.46 2.83
CA GLY A 173 -15.64 16.12 3.41
C GLY A 173 -15.30 15.06 2.36
N TYR A 174 -15.98 15.10 1.23
CA TYR A 174 -15.75 14.18 0.11
C TYR A 174 -14.37 14.41 -0.55
N ALA A 175 -13.97 15.65 -0.76
CA ALA A 175 -12.65 15.98 -1.28
C ALA A 175 -11.52 15.46 -0.38
N ASN A 176 -11.62 15.64 0.94
CA ASN A 176 -10.65 15.12 1.90
C ASN A 176 -10.57 13.58 1.88
N GLU A 177 -11.73 12.90 1.72
CA GLU A 177 -11.80 11.45 1.60
C GLU A 177 -11.09 10.96 0.32
N MET A 178 -11.30 11.63 -0.81
CA MET A 178 -10.62 11.32 -2.07
C MET A 178 -9.11 11.51 -1.98
N HIS A 179 -8.65 12.63 -1.45
CA HIS A 179 -7.20 12.86 -1.23
C HIS A 179 -6.57 11.87 -0.25
N ALA A 180 -7.33 11.37 0.74
CA ALA A 180 -6.84 10.32 1.62
C ALA A 180 -6.69 8.98 0.91
N VAL A 181 -7.58 8.66 -0.03
CA VAL A 181 -7.49 7.44 -0.88
C VAL A 181 -6.30 7.53 -1.84
N GLU A 182 -6.14 8.66 -2.53
CA GLU A 182 -5.01 8.89 -3.45
C GLU A 182 -3.66 8.74 -2.74
N ARG A 183 -3.47 9.41 -1.60
CA ARG A 183 -2.22 9.29 -0.82
C ARG A 183 -1.88 7.86 -0.41
N ARG A 184 -2.91 7.03 -0.15
CA ARG A 184 -2.69 5.61 0.16
C ARG A 184 -2.31 4.81 -1.07
N ALA A 185 -2.99 5.03 -2.18
CA ALA A 185 -2.64 4.39 -3.44
C ALA A 185 -1.17 4.66 -3.80
N ASP A 186 -0.71 5.90 -3.61
CA ASP A 186 0.68 6.28 -3.83
C ASP A 186 1.64 5.60 -2.84
N SER A 187 1.28 5.51 -1.55
CA SER A 187 2.12 4.82 -0.56
C SER A 187 2.28 3.33 -0.87
N TYR A 188 1.20 2.64 -1.25
CA TYR A 188 1.28 1.23 -1.67
C TYR A 188 2.10 1.04 -2.95
N ARG A 189 1.99 2.00 -3.90
CA ARG A 189 2.79 1.97 -5.12
C ARG A 189 4.29 2.09 -4.84
N ILE A 190 4.66 3.03 -3.97
CA ILE A 190 6.05 3.21 -3.52
C ILE A 190 6.55 1.97 -2.77
N GLU A 191 5.72 1.39 -1.90
CA GLU A 191 6.08 0.17 -1.15
C GLU A 191 6.28 -1.03 -2.09
N ALA A 192 5.41 -1.20 -3.09
CA ALA A 192 5.54 -2.23 -4.12
C ALA A 192 6.82 -2.04 -4.96
N GLN A 193 7.11 -0.81 -5.39
CA GLN A 193 8.34 -0.49 -6.11
C GLN A 193 9.59 -0.76 -5.26
N ASN A 194 9.58 -0.40 -3.99
CA ASN A 194 10.68 -0.68 -3.08
C ASN A 194 10.86 -2.18 -2.81
N ALA A 195 9.76 -2.94 -2.79
CA ALA A 195 9.83 -4.40 -2.70
C ALA A 195 10.43 -5.02 -3.97
N GLN A 196 10.04 -4.53 -5.15
CA GLN A 196 10.64 -4.95 -6.43
C GLN A 196 12.13 -4.62 -6.52
N LEU A 197 12.52 -3.40 -6.13
CA LEU A 197 13.93 -2.99 -6.09
C LEU A 197 14.73 -3.83 -5.11
N ARG A 198 14.18 -4.17 -3.96
CA ARG A 198 14.84 -5.09 -3.01
C ARG A 198 14.98 -6.49 -3.61
N ALA A 199 13.94 -7.03 -4.24
CA ALA A 199 14.00 -8.33 -4.91
C ALA A 199 15.09 -8.36 -5.99
N LEU A 200 15.19 -7.31 -6.82
CA LEU A 200 16.27 -7.14 -7.80
C LEU A 200 17.66 -7.04 -7.15
N HIS A 201 17.80 -6.33 -6.03
CA HIS A 201 19.06 -6.22 -5.27
C HIS A 201 19.49 -7.55 -4.66
N TYR A 202 18.56 -8.43 -4.30
CA TYR A 202 18.88 -9.76 -3.77
C TYR A 202 19.24 -10.78 -4.85
N GLN A 203 18.95 -10.50 -6.13
CA GLN A 203 19.35 -11.37 -7.24
C GLN A 203 20.87 -11.33 -7.53
N VAL A 204 21.57 -10.29 -7.13
CA VAL A 204 23.03 -10.22 -7.19
C VAL A 204 23.58 -10.14 -5.79
N ASN A 205 24.27 -11.17 -5.34
CA ASN A 205 24.92 -11.18 -4.03
C ASN A 205 26.02 -10.10 -3.97
N PRO A 206 25.85 -8.95 -3.27
CA PRO A 206 26.82 -7.86 -3.29
C PRO A 206 28.18 -8.30 -2.74
N HIS A 207 28.16 -9.21 -1.77
CA HIS A 207 29.36 -9.73 -1.16
C HIS A 207 30.18 -10.59 -2.13
N PHE A 208 29.53 -11.38 -2.97
CA PHE A 208 30.19 -12.09 -4.07
C PHE A 208 30.87 -11.11 -5.04
N LEU A 209 30.15 -10.06 -5.44
CA LEU A 209 30.68 -9.07 -6.38
C LEU A 209 31.92 -8.35 -5.81
N PHE A 210 31.85 -7.86 -4.56
CA PHE A 210 33.00 -7.23 -3.90
C PHE A 210 34.21 -8.17 -3.78
N ASN A 211 33.98 -9.43 -3.41
CA ASN A 211 35.05 -10.40 -3.28
C ASN A 211 35.69 -10.74 -4.63
N THR A 212 34.88 -10.87 -5.69
CA THR A 212 35.36 -11.10 -7.05
C THR A 212 36.23 -9.95 -7.56
N LEU A 213 35.76 -8.68 -7.34
CA LEU A 213 36.53 -7.48 -7.70
C LEU A 213 37.85 -7.38 -6.93
N ASN A 214 37.87 -7.75 -5.64
CA ASN A 214 39.11 -7.78 -4.86
C ASN A 214 40.10 -8.85 -5.38
N SER A 215 39.60 -10.05 -5.75
CA SER A 215 40.41 -11.10 -6.31
C SER A 215 40.98 -10.69 -7.68
N LEU A 216 40.15 -10.06 -8.51
CA LEU A 216 40.56 -9.52 -9.80
C LEU A 216 41.69 -8.49 -9.65
N SER A 217 41.53 -7.54 -8.69
CA SER A 217 42.58 -6.55 -8.36
C SER A 217 43.88 -7.23 -7.97
N THR A 218 43.82 -8.32 -7.19
CA THR A 218 44.97 -9.10 -6.77
C THR A 218 45.66 -9.79 -7.95
N LEU A 219 44.89 -10.35 -8.88
CA LEU A 219 45.45 -10.98 -10.12
C LEU A 219 46.15 -9.94 -11.00
N VAL A 220 45.56 -8.77 -11.18
CA VAL A 220 46.17 -7.68 -11.95
C VAL A 220 47.47 -7.21 -11.31
N LEU A 221 47.52 -7.04 -9.98
CA LEU A 221 48.72 -6.65 -9.27
C LEU A 221 49.83 -7.72 -9.33
N LYS A 222 49.47 -9.01 -9.41
CA LYS A 222 50.42 -10.12 -9.60
C LYS A 222 50.87 -10.29 -11.01
N GLY A 223 50.28 -9.59 -11.98
CA GLY A 223 50.60 -9.74 -13.40
C GLY A 223 49.95 -10.95 -14.06
N SER A 224 49.02 -11.66 -13.41
CA SER A 224 48.28 -12.82 -13.92
C SER A 224 47.20 -12.40 -14.93
N LYS A 225 47.59 -11.82 -16.05
CA LYS A 225 46.69 -11.20 -17.03
C LYS A 225 45.67 -12.18 -17.61
N ALA A 226 46.07 -13.41 -17.98
CA ALA A 226 45.17 -14.40 -18.56
C ALA A 226 44.07 -14.85 -17.56
N GLU A 227 44.43 -15.07 -16.28
CA GLU A 227 43.49 -15.43 -15.22
C GLU A 227 42.51 -14.29 -14.94
N ALA A 228 43.00 -13.05 -14.93
CA ALA A 228 42.16 -11.86 -14.75
C ALA A 228 41.15 -11.70 -15.89
N GLU A 229 41.57 -11.90 -17.15
CA GLU A 229 40.70 -11.85 -18.32
C GLU A 229 39.61 -12.94 -18.27
N THR A 230 40.00 -14.19 -17.97
CA THR A 230 39.03 -15.29 -17.77
C THR A 230 38.02 -14.98 -16.66
N MET A 231 38.48 -14.48 -15.54
CA MET A 231 37.62 -14.11 -14.43
C MET A 231 36.61 -13.01 -14.80
N ILE A 232 37.03 -11.99 -15.56
CA ILE A 232 36.14 -10.94 -16.08
C ILE A 232 35.07 -11.53 -17.00
N MET A 233 35.46 -12.40 -17.93
CA MET A 233 34.53 -13.02 -18.88
C MET A 233 33.53 -13.92 -18.18
N ASN A 234 33.96 -14.72 -17.20
CA ASN A 234 33.07 -15.58 -16.41
C ASN A 234 32.10 -14.73 -15.58
N LEU A 235 32.58 -13.66 -14.94
CA LEU A 235 31.74 -12.74 -14.19
C LEU A 235 30.69 -12.05 -15.07
N ALA A 236 31.11 -11.54 -16.24
CA ALA A 236 30.19 -10.89 -17.17
C ALA A 236 29.11 -11.86 -17.70
N SER A 237 29.51 -13.11 -18.01
CA SER A 237 28.59 -14.15 -18.46
C SER A 237 27.63 -14.58 -17.37
N PHE A 238 28.14 -14.80 -16.15
CA PHE A 238 27.30 -15.11 -14.97
C PHE A 238 26.28 -14.02 -14.68
N LEU A 239 26.72 -12.76 -14.64
CA LEU A 239 25.80 -11.63 -14.37
C LEU A 239 24.75 -11.47 -15.48
N ARG A 240 25.15 -11.60 -16.74
CA ARG A 240 24.19 -11.52 -17.86
C ARG A 240 23.15 -12.62 -17.78
N SER A 241 23.54 -13.85 -17.52
CA SER A 241 22.62 -14.98 -17.41
C SER A 241 21.74 -14.90 -16.19
N SER A 242 22.27 -14.50 -15.02
CA SER A 242 21.50 -14.42 -13.77
C SER A 242 20.51 -13.23 -13.73
N LEU A 243 20.80 -12.13 -14.45
CA LEU A 243 19.92 -10.93 -14.47
C LEU A 243 18.88 -10.95 -15.60
N ALA A 244 19.07 -11.76 -16.63
CA ALA A 244 18.19 -11.80 -17.80
C ALA A 244 17.01 -12.76 -17.66
N VAL A 245 16.95 -13.56 -16.60
CA VAL A 245 15.99 -14.68 -16.47
C VAL A 245 14.83 -14.32 -15.56
N ASP A 246 13.63 -14.69 -16.00
CA ASP A 246 12.43 -14.64 -15.16
C ASP A 246 12.54 -15.69 -14.04
N PRO A 247 12.43 -15.33 -12.76
CA PRO A 247 12.49 -16.26 -11.64
C PRO A 247 11.47 -17.40 -11.69
N GLU A 248 10.38 -17.24 -12.46
CA GLU A 248 9.36 -18.28 -12.63
C GLU A 248 9.66 -19.24 -13.80
N GLN A 249 10.68 -18.97 -14.60
CA GLN A 249 11.06 -19.78 -15.77
C GLN A 249 11.66 -21.14 -15.34
N LEU A 250 11.43 -22.16 -16.17
CA LEU A 250 12.15 -23.42 -16.15
C LEU A 250 13.28 -23.35 -17.17
N VAL A 251 14.40 -23.98 -16.84
CA VAL A 251 15.56 -24.18 -17.71
C VAL A 251 15.95 -25.65 -17.72
N SER A 252 16.73 -26.07 -18.70
CA SER A 252 17.31 -27.43 -18.70
C SER A 252 18.34 -27.55 -17.56
N LEU A 253 18.50 -28.76 -17.04
CA LEU A 253 19.49 -29.03 -15.99
C LEU A 253 20.91 -28.70 -16.47
N ASP A 254 21.19 -28.93 -17.76
CA ASP A 254 22.49 -28.57 -18.36
C ASP A 254 22.70 -27.04 -18.31
N GLU A 255 21.70 -26.22 -18.66
CA GLU A 255 21.80 -24.77 -18.56
C GLU A 255 22.00 -24.28 -17.11
N GLU A 256 21.28 -24.87 -16.16
CA GLU A 256 21.45 -24.56 -14.75
C GLU A 256 22.85 -24.91 -14.25
N ILE A 257 23.36 -26.10 -14.60
CA ILE A 257 24.69 -26.53 -14.23
C ILE A 257 25.77 -25.70 -14.94
N ALA A 258 25.60 -25.36 -16.22
CA ALA A 258 26.51 -24.46 -16.92
C ALA A 258 26.63 -23.09 -16.23
N LEU A 259 25.53 -22.55 -15.77
CA LEU A 259 25.53 -21.31 -15.00
C LEU A 259 26.25 -21.45 -13.66
N GLN A 260 26.05 -22.57 -12.95
CA GLN A 260 26.75 -22.83 -11.70
C GLN A 260 28.24 -23.04 -11.89
N ARG A 261 28.66 -23.59 -13.01
CA ARG A 261 30.09 -23.72 -13.36
C ARG A 261 30.78 -22.36 -13.50
N LEU A 262 30.13 -21.37 -14.13
CA LEU A 262 30.69 -20.01 -14.21
C LEU A 262 30.92 -19.41 -12.82
N TYR A 263 29.96 -19.60 -11.89
CA TYR A 263 30.10 -19.15 -10.52
C TYR A 263 31.24 -19.88 -9.77
N LEU A 264 31.30 -21.19 -9.92
CA LEU A 264 32.33 -22.02 -9.27
C LEU A 264 33.73 -21.73 -9.79
N ASP A 265 33.91 -21.47 -11.09
CA ASP A 265 35.20 -21.09 -11.71
C ASP A 265 35.71 -19.76 -11.15
N ILE A 266 34.79 -18.79 -10.91
CA ILE A 266 35.15 -17.54 -10.23
C ILE A 266 35.62 -17.81 -8.81
N GLU A 267 34.89 -18.65 -8.06
CA GLU A 267 35.25 -18.99 -6.68
C GLU A 267 36.53 -19.85 -6.60
N GLN A 268 36.79 -20.71 -7.58
CA GLN A 268 38.08 -21.46 -7.69
C GLN A 268 39.28 -20.51 -7.88
N THR A 269 39.10 -19.48 -8.71
CA THR A 269 40.14 -18.45 -8.89
C THR A 269 40.36 -17.66 -7.58
N ARG A 270 39.34 -17.51 -6.78
CA ARG A 270 39.41 -16.85 -5.47
C ARG A 270 40.02 -17.73 -4.38
N PHE A 271 39.77 -19.03 -4.45
CA PHE A 271 40.24 -20.04 -3.49
C PHE A 271 41.13 -21.08 -4.20
N PRO A 272 42.26 -20.68 -4.81
CA PRO A 272 43.17 -21.61 -5.47
C PRO A 272 43.62 -22.65 -4.47
N ASP A 273 43.70 -23.89 -4.91
CA ASP A 273 44.13 -25.08 -4.14
C ASP A 273 43.21 -25.46 -2.94
N ARG A 274 42.10 -24.69 -2.74
CA ARG A 274 41.17 -24.91 -1.62
C ARG A 274 39.80 -25.39 -2.06
N LEU A 275 39.40 -25.14 -3.29
CA LEU A 275 38.13 -25.58 -3.86
C LEU A 275 38.34 -26.60 -4.96
N HIS A 276 37.83 -27.79 -4.77
CA HIS A 276 37.71 -28.83 -5.80
C HIS A 276 36.25 -29.03 -6.14
N VAL A 277 35.91 -29.12 -7.43
CA VAL A 277 34.51 -29.23 -7.90
C VAL A 277 34.38 -30.50 -8.74
N GLU A 278 33.41 -31.33 -8.38
CA GLU A 278 33.03 -32.54 -9.08
C GLU A 278 31.55 -32.45 -9.47
N VAL A 279 31.27 -32.63 -10.79
CA VAL A 279 29.88 -32.64 -11.27
C VAL A 279 29.66 -33.99 -11.97
N SER A 280 28.73 -34.76 -11.47
CA SER A 280 28.31 -36.05 -12.03
C SER A 280 26.82 -35.97 -12.42
N MET A 281 26.58 -35.91 -13.74
CA MET A 281 25.26 -35.86 -14.32
C MET A 281 25.15 -36.86 -15.47
N PRO A 282 24.22 -37.82 -15.41
CA PRO A 282 23.90 -38.69 -16.54
C PRO A 282 23.39 -37.88 -17.74
N LYS A 283 23.77 -38.26 -18.94
CA LYS A 283 23.39 -37.56 -20.18
C LYS A 283 21.90 -37.50 -20.44
N ASP A 284 21.18 -38.50 -20.01
CA ASP A 284 19.71 -38.58 -20.13
C ASP A 284 18.96 -37.57 -19.24
N LEU A 285 19.66 -36.93 -18.29
CA LEU A 285 19.11 -35.89 -17.42
C LEU A 285 19.47 -34.44 -17.86
N GLU A 286 20.30 -34.26 -18.89
CA GLU A 286 20.70 -32.94 -19.39
C GLU A 286 19.51 -32.04 -19.74
N HIS A 287 18.43 -32.62 -20.28
CA HIS A 287 17.20 -31.90 -20.68
C HIS A 287 16.10 -31.92 -19.61
N ALA A 288 16.38 -32.38 -18.39
CA ALA A 288 15.41 -32.30 -17.31
C ALA A 288 15.15 -30.85 -16.92
N CYS A 289 13.88 -30.48 -16.78
CA CYS A 289 13.47 -29.12 -16.47
C CYS A 289 13.57 -28.82 -14.98
N VAL A 290 14.29 -27.75 -14.63
CA VAL A 290 14.45 -27.28 -13.24
C VAL A 290 14.11 -25.79 -13.14
N PRO A 291 13.67 -25.30 -11.98
CA PRO A 291 13.52 -23.87 -11.77
C PRO A 291 14.90 -23.18 -11.86
N VAL A 292 14.99 -22.10 -12.62
CA VAL A 292 16.22 -21.34 -12.82
C VAL A 292 16.83 -20.92 -11.47
N LEU A 293 18.16 -20.95 -11.35
CA LEU A 293 18.90 -20.57 -10.15
C LEU A 293 18.49 -21.36 -8.88
N ILE A 294 17.98 -22.60 -9.04
CA ILE A 294 17.59 -23.41 -7.89
C ILE A 294 18.80 -23.95 -7.12
N LEU A 295 19.90 -24.19 -7.82
CA LEU A 295 21.17 -24.66 -7.24
C LEU A 295 22.01 -23.52 -6.63
N GLN A 296 21.82 -22.29 -7.07
CA GLN A 296 22.63 -21.14 -6.66
C GLN A 296 22.69 -20.95 -5.12
N PRO A 297 21.58 -20.91 -4.36
CA PRO A 297 21.65 -20.74 -2.91
C PRO A 297 22.33 -21.90 -2.20
N ILE A 298 22.28 -23.09 -2.79
CA ILE A 298 22.90 -24.30 -2.24
C ILE A 298 24.41 -24.24 -2.41
N ILE A 299 24.89 -23.90 -3.60
CA ILE A 299 26.29 -23.77 -3.92
C ILE A 299 26.91 -22.59 -3.16
N GLU A 300 26.22 -21.45 -3.07
CA GLU A 300 26.65 -20.34 -2.21
C GLU A 300 26.82 -20.76 -0.74
N ASN A 301 25.91 -21.58 -0.22
CA ASN A 301 26.04 -22.15 1.12
C ASN A 301 27.28 -23.03 1.27
N ALA A 302 27.53 -23.90 0.30
CA ALA A 302 28.72 -24.78 0.31
C ALA A 302 30.02 -23.97 0.29
N ILE A 303 30.10 -22.91 -0.51
CA ILE A 303 31.24 -22.00 -0.51
C ILE A 303 31.37 -21.25 0.82
N LYS A 304 30.28 -20.65 1.30
CA LYS A 304 30.29 -19.80 2.51
C LYS A 304 30.62 -20.55 3.76
N TYR A 305 30.08 -21.75 3.92
CA TYR A 305 30.21 -22.53 5.16
C TYR A 305 31.21 -23.68 5.08
N GLY A 306 31.52 -24.18 3.86
CA GLY A 306 32.52 -25.20 3.64
C GLY A 306 33.90 -24.62 3.32
N VAL A 307 34.01 -23.89 2.20
CA VAL A 307 35.29 -23.45 1.62
C VAL A 307 35.86 -22.21 2.33
N ALA A 308 35.07 -21.18 2.54
CA ALA A 308 35.55 -19.89 3.05
C ALA A 308 36.23 -19.98 4.43
N PRO A 309 35.70 -20.71 5.42
CA PRO A 309 36.33 -20.86 6.72
C PRO A 309 37.48 -21.88 6.75
N SER A 310 37.57 -22.78 5.79
CA SER A 310 38.56 -23.88 5.75
C SER A 310 39.94 -23.40 5.33
N LYS A 311 40.98 -24.03 5.90
CA LYS A 311 42.38 -23.87 5.45
C LYS A 311 42.83 -24.98 4.52
N GLY A 312 42.12 -26.12 4.51
CA GLY A 312 42.38 -27.27 3.63
C GLY A 312 41.58 -27.23 2.35
N THR A 313 41.82 -28.22 1.51
CA THR A 313 41.05 -28.44 0.27
C THR A 313 39.68 -29.00 0.63
N ILE A 314 38.62 -28.39 0.08
CA ILE A 314 37.23 -28.80 0.23
C ILE A 314 36.70 -29.20 -1.12
N ALA A 315 36.16 -30.39 -1.24
CA ALA A 315 35.44 -30.83 -2.43
C ALA A 315 33.96 -30.44 -2.32
N ILE A 316 33.44 -29.89 -3.41
CA ILE A 316 32.00 -29.71 -3.63
C ILE A 316 31.58 -30.69 -4.73
N ARG A 317 30.68 -31.62 -4.39
CA ARG A 317 30.15 -32.63 -5.30
C ARG A 317 28.71 -32.33 -5.62
N LEU A 318 28.42 -32.17 -6.92
CA LEU A 318 27.06 -32.04 -7.44
C LEU A 318 26.71 -33.32 -8.20
N THR A 319 25.67 -34.00 -7.77
CA THR A 319 25.19 -35.22 -8.40
C THR A 319 23.73 -35.09 -8.77
N ALA A 320 23.39 -35.68 -9.96
CA ALA A 320 22.00 -35.76 -10.41
C ALA A 320 21.64 -37.23 -10.63
N SER A 321 20.48 -37.67 -10.19
CA SER A 321 19.93 -39.00 -10.42
C SER A 321 18.41 -38.94 -10.71
N ALA A 322 17.90 -40.00 -11.34
CA ALA A 322 16.48 -40.20 -11.53
C ALA A 322 16.01 -41.35 -10.67
N GLU A 323 15.09 -41.11 -9.74
CA GLU A 323 14.56 -42.09 -8.80
C GLU A 323 13.04 -42.02 -8.74
N TYR A 324 12.36 -43.11 -9.04
CA TYR A 324 10.90 -43.23 -8.95
C TYR A 324 10.12 -42.11 -9.70
N GLY A 325 10.66 -41.65 -10.86
CA GLY A 325 10.03 -40.55 -11.63
C GLY A 325 10.32 -39.16 -11.09
N LEU A 326 11.21 -39.04 -10.13
CA LEU A 326 11.70 -37.77 -9.60
C LEU A 326 13.13 -37.53 -10.09
N LEU A 327 13.46 -36.28 -10.38
CA LEU A 327 14.84 -35.81 -10.50
C LEU A 327 15.31 -35.49 -9.07
N VAL A 328 16.42 -36.11 -8.69
CA VAL A 328 17.10 -35.85 -7.42
C VAL A 328 18.42 -35.15 -7.69
N LEU A 329 18.59 -33.94 -7.13
CA LEU A 329 19.83 -33.18 -7.22
C LEU A 329 20.44 -33.10 -5.82
N ARG A 330 21.69 -33.50 -5.68
CA ARG A 330 22.40 -33.46 -4.40
C ARG A 330 23.70 -32.67 -4.55
N VAL A 331 23.86 -31.68 -3.67
CA VAL A 331 25.10 -30.94 -3.50
C VAL A 331 25.67 -31.30 -2.14
N GLU A 332 26.91 -31.76 -2.13
CA GLU A 332 27.61 -32.16 -0.92
C GLU A 332 28.96 -31.44 -0.84
N ASN A 333 29.33 -30.95 0.32
CA ASN A 333 30.66 -30.39 0.57
C ASN A 333 31.32 -31.02 1.77
N ASP A 334 32.63 -31.16 1.70
CA ASP A 334 33.45 -31.57 2.82
C ASP A 334 33.43 -30.45 3.90
N ILE A 335 33.69 -30.85 5.15
CA ILE A 335 33.86 -29.91 6.28
C ILE A 335 35.25 -30.09 6.83
N ASP A 336 36.04 -29.04 6.96
CA ASP A 336 37.32 -29.06 7.67
C ASP A 336 37.07 -29.12 9.20
N PRO A 337 37.43 -30.21 9.88
CA PRO A 337 37.23 -30.35 11.31
C PRO A 337 37.95 -29.28 12.16
N LYS A 338 38.94 -28.62 11.57
CA LYS A 338 39.75 -27.57 12.21
C LYS A 338 39.25 -26.16 11.94
N ALA A 339 38.24 -26.03 11.05
CA ALA A 339 37.67 -24.74 10.74
C ALA A 339 36.87 -24.22 11.94
N PRO A 340 36.87 -22.91 12.19
CA PRO A 340 35.99 -22.32 13.18
C PRO A 340 34.53 -22.60 12.80
N VAL A 341 33.74 -23.03 13.80
CA VAL A 341 32.29 -23.23 13.58
C VAL A 341 31.67 -21.89 13.16
N PRO A 342 31.17 -21.74 11.96
CA PRO A 342 30.56 -20.49 11.57
C PRO A 342 29.33 -20.22 12.43
N PRO A 343 29.03 -18.94 12.74
CA PRO A 343 27.80 -18.61 13.45
C PRO A 343 26.60 -19.19 12.66
N SER A 344 25.64 -19.75 13.40
CA SER A 344 24.45 -20.41 12.82
C SER A 344 23.83 -19.48 11.78
N GLY A 345 23.82 -19.92 10.53
CA GLY A 345 23.22 -19.18 9.43
C GLY A 345 21.73 -18.98 9.69
N THR A 346 21.15 -17.92 9.16
CA THR A 346 19.71 -17.60 9.32
C THR A 346 18.79 -18.68 8.70
N GLY A 347 19.32 -19.69 8.00
CA GLY A 347 18.56 -20.75 7.33
C GLY A 347 17.68 -20.24 6.17
N LEU A 348 17.69 -18.94 5.91
CA LEU A 348 16.80 -18.30 4.91
C LEU A 348 17.03 -18.82 3.49
N GLY A 349 18.28 -19.09 3.08
CA GLY A 349 18.57 -19.52 1.71
C GLY A 349 17.97 -20.89 1.38
N LEU A 350 18.19 -21.90 2.22
CA LEU A 350 17.62 -23.25 2.04
C LEU A 350 16.11 -23.27 2.28
N GLY A 351 15.62 -22.45 3.22
CA GLY A 351 14.18 -22.23 3.44
C GLY A 351 13.49 -21.74 2.17
N ASN A 352 14.07 -20.76 1.50
CA ASN A 352 13.54 -20.21 0.23
C ASN A 352 13.53 -21.23 -0.90
N VAL A 353 14.58 -22.07 -1.02
CA VAL A 353 14.60 -23.18 -1.98
C VAL A 353 13.43 -24.13 -1.74
N ARG A 354 13.24 -24.54 -0.49
CA ARG A 354 12.14 -25.43 -0.11
C ARG A 354 10.76 -24.80 -0.39
N GLU A 355 10.56 -23.55 -0.02
CA GLU A 355 9.30 -22.84 -0.27
C GLU A 355 9.02 -22.70 -1.77
N ARG A 356 10.01 -22.38 -2.58
CA ARG A 356 9.92 -22.27 -4.04
C ARG A 356 9.50 -23.61 -4.67
N LEU A 357 10.10 -24.72 -4.25
CA LEU A 357 9.74 -26.06 -4.71
C LEU A 357 8.31 -26.43 -4.32
N LEU A 358 7.93 -26.20 -3.07
CA LEU A 358 6.58 -26.48 -2.57
C LEU A 358 5.51 -25.62 -3.27
N THR A 359 5.80 -24.36 -3.52
CA THR A 359 4.87 -23.44 -4.20
C THR A 359 4.60 -23.90 -5.63
N ARG A 360 5.63 -24.40 -6.34
CA ARG A 360 5.50 -24.80 -7.74
C ARG A 360 4.96 -26.21 -7.93
N TYR A 361 5.43 -27.17 -7.14
CA TYR A 361 5.16 -28.60 -7.35
C TYR A 361 4.33 -29.23 -6.23
N GLY A 362 3.99 -28.46 -5.18
CA GLY A 362 3.29 -28.99 -4.03
C GLY A 362 4.09 -30.08 -3.29
N PRO A 363 3.40 -31.12 -2.76
CA PRO A 363 4.06 -32.20 -2.02
C PRO A 363 4.90 -33.16 -2.88
N ALA A 364 4.88 -33.01 -4.21
CA ALA A 364 5.67 -33.86 -5.12
C ALA A 364 7.16 -33.43 -5.20
N ALA A 365 7.52 -32.29 -4.61
CA ALA A 365 8.89 -31.80 -4.54
C ALA A 365 9.28 -31.42 -3.11
N GLY A 366 10.56 -31.37 -2.85
CA GLY A 366 11.05 -31.00 -1.53
C GLY A 366 12.55 -30.80 -1.50
N CYS A 367 13.02 -30.47 -0.29
CA CYS A 367 14.43 -30.25 -0.02
C CYS A 367 14.74 -30.71 1.41
N GLU A 368 15.83 -31.42 1.56
CA GLU A 368 16.39 -31.84 2.84
C GLU A 368 17.88 -31.52 2.92
N TRP A 369 18.39 -31.36 4.10
CA TRP A 369 19.80 -31.09 4.32
C TRP A 369 20.25 -31.61 5.68
N GLY A 370 21.51 -31.92 5.79
CA GLY A 370 22.06 -32.45 7.03
C GLY A 370 23.57 -32.72 6.93
N LYS A 371 24.09 -33.37 7.97
CA LYS A 371 25.46 -33.89 7.94
C LYS A 371 25.49 -35.19 7.14
N SER A 372 26.51 -35.34 6.30
CA SER A 372 26.78 -36.58 5.59
C SER A 372 27.46 -37.57 6.53
N ASP A 373 27.34 -38.86 6.23
CA ASP A 373 27.98 -39.94 6.98
C ASP A 373 29.53 -39.85 7.02
N ASP A 374 30.10 -39.24 5.99
CA ASP A 374 31.54 -38.94 5.82
C ASP A 374 31.96 -37.66 6.59
N GLY A 375 31.05 -37.02 7.36
CA GLY A 375 31.33 -35.84 8.17
C GLY A 375 31.18 -34.51 7.37
N GLY A 376 30.75 -34.54 6.12
CA GLY A 376 30.43 -33.38 5.28
C GLY A 376 29.04 -32.79 5.58
N PHE A 377 28.62 -31.92 4.70
CA PHE A 377 27.26 -31.37 4.70
C PHE A 377 26.62 -31.55 3.33
N PHE A 378 25.38 -32.01 3.30
CA PHE A 378 24.65 -32.21 2.06
C PHE A 378 23.33 -31.42 2.03
N VAL A 379 22.93 -31.08 0.83
CA VAL A 379 21.59 -30.61 0.49
C VAL A 379 21.09 -31.46 -0.67
N SER A 380 19.96 -32.11 -0.47
CA SER A 380 19.29 -32.92 -1.50
C SER A 380 17.92 -32.28 -1.78
N LEU A 381 17.63 -32.06 -3.05
CA LEU A 381 16.33 -31.62 -3.51
C LEU A 381 15.77 -32.63 -4.52
N TRP A 382 14.46 -32.80 -4.51
CA TRP A 382 13.75 -33.67 -5.47
C TRP A 382 12.57 -32.93 -6.06
N LEU A 383 12.30 -33.18 -7.32
CA LEU A 383 11.17 -32.62 -8.06
C LEU A 383 10.73 -33.58 -9.17
N PRO A 384 9.50 -33.47 -9.69
CA PRO A 384 9.02 -34.32 -10.77
C PRO A 384 9.96 -34.23 -12.00
N LEU A 385 10.36 -35.38 -12.54
CA LEU A 385 11.18 -35.46 -13.73
C LEU A 385 10.33 -35.06 -14.95
N ALA A 386 10.57 -33.88 -15.50
CA ALA A 386 9.98 -33.39 -16.74
C ALA A 386 11.11 -33.09 -17.74
N GLN A 387 10.99 -33.62 -18.95
CA GLN A 387 11.97 -33.44 -20.01
C GLN A 387 11.45 -32.61 -21.19
N GLN A 388 10.28 -32.03 -21.06
CA GLN A 388 9.64 -31.16 -22.07
C GLN A 388 8.99 -29.98 -21.41
N GLY A 389 9.16 -28.80 -21.97
CA GLY A 389 8.51 -27.58 -21.50
C GLY A 389 9.42 -26.61 -20.74
N CYS A 390 10.72 -26.73 -20.87
CA CYS A 390 11.69 -25.71 -20.45
C CYS A 390 11.74 -24.55 -21.43
#